data_08fa887957730068bf7144ebbf511422
#
_entry.id   08fa887957730068bf7144ebbf511422
#
_cell.length_a   1.000
_cell.length_b   1.000
_cell.length_c   1.000
_cell.angle_alpha   90.00
_cell.angle_beta   90.00
_cell.angle_gamma   90.00
#
_symmetry.space_group_name_H-M   'P 1'
#
loop_
_entity.id
_entity.type
_entity.pdbx_description
1 polymer ?
#
loop_
_entity_poly.entity_id
_entity_poly.type
_entity_poly.pdbx_seq_one_letter_code
_entity_poly.pdbx_strand_id
1 'polypeptide(L)'
;QGFMEVKEQGAKGIPMDVRKVTDDSLDISISSIGASYSGIRVAQDKIDGTFTQSGMKFALSLQPGEIPVNRPQTPQPPYPYLTEEVTFGNTAEDVTLSGTLTYPMMHFRYPAGTIPVVLMVTGSGQQNRDEEVFDHKPFAVIAHHLAVNGIASLRYDDRGVGKSTGSLERLTTQNNRNDAAAGIAYLRSLGKFGKIGVLGHSEGGTIAFMLGADNAVDFLVSLAGSAAKGIDVIIGQNAAALKLSGFSDAVITQYCRALEVVHMDRINGVTIEDSVAYVDAVCSGNDIVLPASLKSNLESVVASANDWFTYFLGHDPSEDIKKITCPVFALNGTFDMQVICKDNIPVIRESLPENPSSQIKEYESLNHLFQHCTIQNCLLYGTIEETISEEVLEDISAWINSIK
;
A
#
# COMPACT_ATOMS: atom_id res chain seq x y z
N GLN A 1 -16.73 -4.66 27.33
CA GLN A 1 -16.00 -5.13 26.17
C GLN A 1 -15.15 -3.97 25.67
N GLY A 2 -13.84 -4.19 25.45
CA GLY A 2 -12.93 -3.18 24.96
C GLY A 2 -12.21 -3.70 23.72
N PHE A 3 -11.60 -2.79 23.00
CA PHE A 3 -10.78 -3.11 21.84
C PHE A 3 -9.43 -2.44 21.99
N MET A 4 -8.39 -3.10 21.52
CA MET A 4 -7.05 -2.54 21.39
C MET A 4 -6.82 -2.13 19.94
N GLU A 5 -6.23 -0.99 19.76
CA GLU A 5 -5.70 -0.54 18.48
C GLU A 5 -4.21 -0.27 18.62
N VAL A 6 -3.45 -0.65 17.62
CA VAL A 6 -2.02 -0.35 17.52
C VAL A 6 -1.83 0.44 16.25
N LYS A 7 -1.89 1.77 16.37
CA LYS A 7 -1.84 2.69 15.21
C LYS A 7 -0.55 2.48 14.40
N GLU A 8 0.56 2.26 15.08
CA GLU A 8 1.87 2.04 14.48
C GLU A 8 1.95 0.78 13.61
N GLN A 9 1.04 -0.17 13.83
CA GLN A 9 0.96 -1.43 13.08
C GLN A 9 -0.31 -1.52 12.22
N GLY A 10 -1.13 -0.48 12.20
CA GLY A 10 -2.43 -0.47 11.51
C GLY A 10 -3.46 -1.45 12.07
N ALA A 11 -3.18 -2.06 13.22
CA ALA A 11 -4.05 -3.05 13.82
C ALA A 11 -5.19 -2.35 14.57
N LYS A 12 -6.46 -2.63 14.16
CA LYS A 12 -7.67 -2.04 14.73
C LYS A 12 -8.62 -3.12 15.23
N GLY A 13 -9.40 -2.76 16.25
CA GLY A 13 -10.50 -3.60 16.71
C GLY A 13 -10.09 -4.94 17.34
N ILE A 14 -8.88 -5.09 17.87
CA ILE A 14 -8.43 -6.30 18.54
C ILE A 14 -9.24 -6.47 19.82
N PRO A 15 -10.06 -7.54 19.97
CA PRO A 15 -10.91 -7.70 21.15
C PRO A 15 -10.08 -7.84 22.43
N MET A 16 -10.48 -7.12 23.47
CA MET A 16 -9.91 -7.22 24.80
C MET A 16 -10.91 -7.79 25.79
N ASP A 17 -10.51 -8.79 26.55
CA ASP A 17 -11.26 -9.32 27.68
C ASP A 17 -10.82 -8.63 28.97
N VAL A 18 -11.69 -7.82 29.54
CA VAL A 18 -11.45 -7.18 30.83
C VAL A 18 -11.69 -8.21 31.93
N ARG A 19 -10.62 -8.70 32.55
CA ARG A 19 -10.68 -9.72 33.60
C ARG A 19 -11.04 -9.15 34.96
N LYS A 20 -10.56 -7.93 35.23
CA LYS A 20 -10.78 -7.22 36.48
C LYS A 20 -10.75 -5.73 36.27
N VAL A 21 -11.72 -5.02 36.81
CA VAL A 21 -11.72 -3.56 36.95
C VAL A 21 -12.17 -3.24 38.35
N THR A 22 -11.35 -2.45 39.06
CA THR A 22 -11.68 -1.83 40.34
C THR A 22 -11.33 -0.35 40.26
N ASP A 23 -11.64 0.38 41.32
CA ASP A 23 -11.23 1.80 41.39
C ASP A 23 -9.69 1.97 41.31
N ASP A 24 -8.95 0.96 41.75
CA ASP A 24 -7.48 1.03 41.89
C ASP A 24 -6.72 0.12 40.94
N SER A 25 -7.38 -0.79 40.18
CA SER A 25 -6.65 -1.77 39.35
C SER A 25 -7.40 -2.16 38.08
N LEU A 26 -6.64 -2.48 37.04
CA LEU A 26 -7.12 -2.96 35.73
C LEU A 26 -6.31 -4.17 35.28
N ASP A 27 -7.00 -5.30 35.01
CA ASP A 27 -6.41 -6.48 34.37
C ASP A 27 -7.14 -6.80 33.05
N ILE A 28 -6.39 -6.88 31.96
CA ILE A 28 -6.88 -7.12 30.60
C ILE A 28 -6.18 -8.35 30.03
N SER A 29 -6.91 -9.16 29.27
CA SER A 29 -6.37 -10.21 28.41
C SER A 29 -6.68 -9.90 26.96
N ILE A 30 -5.72 -10.16 26.07
CA ILE A 30 -5.81 -9.97 24.63
C ILE A 30 -5.43 -11.31 23.99
N SER A 31 -6.37 -12.24 24.01
CA SER A 31 -6.11 -13.66 23.71
C SER A 31 -5.66 -13.88 22.26
N SER A 32 -6.15 -13.07 21.32
CA SER A 32 -5.81 -13.17 19.88
C SER A 32 -4.33 -12.93 19.57
N ILE A 33 -3.62 -12.21 20.44
CA ILE A 33 -2.19 -11.91 20.29
C ILE A 33 -1.35 -12.47 21.44
N GLY A 34 -1.94 -13.32 22.30
CA GLY A 34 -1.26 -13.91 23.46
C GLY A 34 -0.73 -12.89 24.47
N ALA A 35 -1.41 -11.75 24.61
CA ALA A 35 -0.98 -10.65 25.46
C ALA A 35 -1.89 -10.42 26.66
N SER A 36 -1.36 -9.72 27.68
CA SER A 36 -2.10 -9.26 28.85
C SER A 36 -1.54 -7.96 29.40
N TYR A 37 -2.38 -7.20 30.07
CA TYR A 37 -1.98 -6.02 30.82
C TYR A 37 -2.50 -6.08 32.24
N SER A 38 -1.65 -5.72 33.22
CA SER A 38 -2.02 -5.58 34.62
C SER A 38 -1.44 -4.26 35.15
N GLY A 39 -2.32 -3.38 35.66
CA GLY A 39 -1.92 -2.06 36.13
C GLY A 39 -2.68 -1.61 37.35
N ILE A 40 -2.10 -0.64 38.04
CA ILE A 40 -2.70 0.05 39.20
C ILE A 40 -2.88 1.55 38.90
N ARG A 41 -3.95 2.11 39.42
CA ARG A 41 -4.21 3.55 39.31
C ARG A 41 -3.26 4.32 40.20
N VAL A 42 -2.43 5.17 39.60
CA VAL A 42 -1.46 6.01 40.31
C VAL A 42 -1.90 7.49 40.38
N ALA A 43 -2.86 7.88 39.54
CA ALA A 43 -3.53 9.19 39.56
C ALA A 43 -4.97 9.05 39.03
N GLN A 44 -5.76 10.14 39.10
CA GLN A 44 -7.16 10.14 38.65
C GLN A 44 -7.29 9.72 37.18
N ASP A 45 -6.30 10.07 36.37
CA ASP A 45 -6.23 9.89 34.92
C ASP A 45 -5.05 9.01 34.46
N LYS A 46 -4.43 8.25 35.38
CA LYS A 46 -3.27 7.46 35.06
C LYS A 46 -3.27 6.09 35.74
N ILE A 47 -3.06 5.05 34.91
CA ILE A 47 -2.82 3.67 35.36
C ILE A 47 -1.41 3.26 34.89
N ASP A 48 -0.51 2.97 35.82
CA ASP A 48 0.79 2.41 35.51
C ASP A 48 0.74 0.89 35.66
N GLY A 49 1.31 0.18 34.68
CA GLY A 49 1.23 -1.27 34.66
C GLY A 49 2.29 -1.93 33.79
N THR A 50 2.06 -3.21 33.60
CA THR A 50 2.93 -4.08 32.80
C THR A 50 2.11 -4.74 31.70
N PHE A 51 2.52 -4.52 30.48
CA PHE A 51 2.08 -5.27 29.30
C PHE A 51 2.98 -6.47 29.11
N THR A 52 2.38 -7.64 28.97
CA THR A 52 3.11 -8.90 28.79
C THR A 52 2.66 -9.52 27.47
N GLN A 53 3.61 -9.88 26.60
CA GLN A 53 3.35 -10.59 25.34
C GLN A 53 4.47 -11.59 25.09
N SER A 54 4.13 -12.83 24.76
CA SER A 54 5.09 -13.92 24.49
C SER A 54 6.18 -14.07 25.58
N GLY A 55 5.81 -13.85 26.84
CA GLY A 55 6.73 -13.92 28.00
C GLY A 55 7.57 -12.66 28.24
N MET A 56 7.60 -11.72 27.33
CA MET A 56 8.27 -10.43 27.50
C MET A 56 7.38 -9.46 28.28
N LYS A 57 8.00 -8.63 29.12
CA LYS A 57 7.30 -7.64 29.95
C LYS A 57 7.76 -6.24 29.62
N PHE A 58 6.79 -5.36 29.40
CA PHE A 58 7.01 -3.95 29.08
C PHE A 58 6.26 -3.09 30.08
N ALA A 59 6.92 -2.07 30.63
CA ALA A 59 6.21 -1.04 31.40
C ALA A 59 5.32 -0.25 30.45
N LEU A 60 4.02 -0.11 30.80
CA LEU A 60 3.04 0.63 29.99
C LEU A 60 2.13 1.44 30.91
N SER A 61 2.05 2.74 30.66
CA SER A 61 1.11 3.64 31.33
C SER A 61 -0.10 3.88 30.44
N LEU A 62 -1.30 3.79 31.01
CA LEU A 62 -2.55 4.14 30.35
C LEU A 62 -3.05 5.48 30.88
N GLN A 63 -3.46 6.35 29.98
CA GLN A 63 -4.10 7.64 30.27
C GLN A 63 -5.31 7.81 29.36
N PRO A 64 -6.41 8.43 29.83
CA PRO A 64 -7.54 8.78 28.96
C PRO A 64 -7.13 9.88 27.98
N GLY A 65 -7.64 9.77 26.76
CA GLY A 65 -7.40 10.76 25.70
C GLY A 65 -7.08 10.12 24.36
N GLU A 66 -7.03 10.95 23.37
CA GLU A 66 -6.52 10.57 22.05
C GLU A 66 -5.01 10.86 22.00
N ILE A 67 -4.24 9.96 21.42
CA ILE A 67 -2.84 10.22 21.10
C ILE A 67 -2.86 11.16 19.88
N PRO A 68 -2.43 12.41 20.00
CA PRO A 68 -2.40 13.32 18.87
C PRO A 68 -1.39 12.79 17.84
N VAL A 69 -1.89 12.54 16.64
CA VAL A 69 -1.05 12.16 15.50
C VAL A 69 -0.74 13.43 14.73
N ASN A 70 0.53 13.82 14.68
CA ASN A 70 0.96 14.98 13.91
C ASN A 70 1.17 14.57 12.45
N ARG A 71 0.43 15.23 11.52
CA ARG A 71 0.53 15.03 10.07
C ARG A 71 0.67 16.39 9.39
N PRO A 72 1.83 17.03 9.51
CA PRO A 72 2.01 18.45 9.13
C PRO A 72 1.84 18.69 7.64
N GLN A 73 2.06 17.67 6.79
CA GLN A 73 1.93 17.79 5.34
C GLN A 73 0.47 17.65 4.85
N THR A 74 -0.46 17.17 5.69
CA THR A 74 -1.87 17.01 5.29
C THR A 74 -2.47 18.38 4.96
N PRO A 75 -2.91 18.62 3.71
CA PRO A 75 -3.41 19.92 3.29
C PRO A 75 -4.63 20.34 4.11
N GLN A 76 -4.65 21.61 4.53
CA GLN A 76 -5.75 22.21 5.26
C GLN A 76 -6.37 23.36 4.45
N PRO A 77 -7.70 23.54 4.46
CA PRO A 77 -8.35 24.69 3.84
C PRO A 77 -7.98 26.01 4.57
N PRO A 78 -7.96 27.17 3.86
CA PRO A 78 -8.31 27.32 2.44
C PRO A 78 -7.20 26.83 1.52
N TYR A 79 -7.58 26.06 0.48
CA TYR A 79 -6.60 25.54 -0.48
C TYR A 79 -6.20 26.60 -1.53
N PRO A 80 -4.92 26.64 -1.96
CA PRO A 80 -4.45 27.51 -3.04
C PRO A 80 -4.75 26.91 -4.44
N TYR A 81 -5.79 26.11 -4.58
CA TYR A 81 -6.25 25.44 -5.80
C TYR A 81 -7.74 25.16 -5.72
N LEU A 82 -8.34 24.72 -6.85
CA LEU A 82 -9.76 24.37 -6.91
C LEU A 82 -9.95 22.86 -6.87
N THR A 83 -11.05 22.43 -6.25
CA THR A 83 -11.46 21.03 -6.21
C THR A 83 -12.89 20.89 -6.71
N GLU A 84 -13.16 19.82 -7.43
CA GLU A 84 -14.48 19.45 -7.94
C GLU A 84 -14.76 17.98 -7.61
N GLU A 85 -15.89 17.70 -6.94
CA GLU A 85 -16.35 16.33 -6.75
C GLU A 85 -16.91 15.82 -8.07
N VAL A 86 -16.43 14.67 -8.51
CA VAL A 86 -16.79 14.07 -9.80
C VAL A 86 -17.19 12.61 -9.63
N THR A 87 -17.94 12.11 -10.60
CA THR A 87 -18.22 10.69 -10.74
C THR A 87 -17.95 10.24 -12.19
N PHE A 88 -17.47 9.02 -12.34
CA PHE A 88 -17.26 8.39 -13.65
C PHE A 88 -17.57 6.90 -13.56
N GLY A 89 -17.79 6.25 -14.69
CA GLY A 89 -18.28 4.86 -14.72
C GLY A 89 -17.37 3.91 -15.46
N ASN A 90 -17.13 2.74 -14.88
CA ASN A 90 -16.72 1.54 -15.58
C ASN A 90 -18.00 0.76 -15.95
N THR A 91 -18.58 1.11 -17.09
CA THR A 91 -19.87 0.57 -17.53
C THR A 91 -19.83 -0.91 -17.88
N ALA A 92 -18.65 -1.44 -18.20
CA ALA A 92 -18.47 -2.85 -18.50
C ALA A 92 -18.66 -3.75 -17.27
N GLU A 93 -18.40 -3.21 -16.08
CA GLU A 93 -18.51 -3.93 -14.80
C GLU A 93 -19.59 -3.35 -13.86
N ASP A 94 -20.42 -2.43 -14.36
CA ASP A 94 -21.48 -1.75 -13.59
C ASP A 94 -20.96 -1.04 -12.32
N VAL A 95 -19.83 -0.33 -12.47
CA VAL A 95 -19.20 0.39 -11.38
C VAL A 95 -19.32 1.89 -11.61
N THR A 96 -19.73 2.64 -10.60
CA THR A 96 -19.64 4.09 -10.52
C THR A 96 -18.60 4.49 -9.50
N LEU A 97 -17.62 5.25 -9.91
CA LEU A 97 -16.50 5.70 -9.08
C LEU A 97 -16.66 7.18 -8.72
N SER A 98 -16.43 7.52 -7.47
CA SER A 98 -16.50 8.88 -6.93
C SER A 98 -15.10 9.39 -6.66
N GLY A 99 -14.81 10.61 -7.08
CA GLY A 99 -13.47 11.18 -6.93
C GLY A 99 -13.47 12.69 -6.74
N THR A 100 -12.27 13.21 -6.49
CA THR A 100 -11.99 14.64 -6.41
C THR A 100 -11.01 15.02 -7.52
N LEU A 101 -11.47 15.89 -8.43
CA LEU A 101 -10.63 16.48 -9.46
C LEU A 101 -10.07 17.80 -8.92
N THR A 102 -8.75 17.91 -8.88
CA THR A 102 -8.03 19.08 -8.36
C THR A 102 -7.41 19.85 -9.54
N TYR A 103 -7.63 21.17 -9.58
CA TYR A 103 -7.12 22.04 -10.61
C TYR A 103 -6.15 23.07 -10.04
N PRO A 104 -5.03 23.39 -10.70
CA PRO A 104 -4.22 24.54 -10.35
C PRO A 104 -5.05 25.83 -10.28
N MET A 105 -4.75 26.74 -9.34
CA MET A 105 -5.53 27.97 -9.11
C MET A 105 -5.78 28.79 -10.38
N MET A 106 -4.78 28.84 -11.25
CA MET A 106 -4.82 29.67 -12.46
C MET A 106 -5.19 28.88 -13.71
N HIS A 107 -5.79 27.70 -13.56
CA HIS A 107 -6.11 26.81 -14.68
C HIS A 107 -6.89 27.50 -15.81
N PHE A 108 -7.78 28.44 -15.49
CA PHE A 108 -8.55 29.22 -16.48
C PHE A 108 -7.70 30.17 -17.32
N ARG A 109 -6.45 30.44 -16.93
CA ARG A 109 -5.49 31.27 -17.71
C ARG A 109 -4.70 30.47 -18.73
N TYR A 110 -4.72 29.18 -18.63
CA TYR A 110 -4.06 28.30 -19.58
C TYR A 110 -5.01 27.92 -20.71
N PRO A 111 -4.55 27.88 -21.96
CA PRO A 111 -5.36 27.34 -23.04
C PRO A 111 -5.84 25.94 -22.71
N ALA A 112 -7.06 25.58 -23.14
CA ALA A 112 -7.53 24.21 -23.04
C ALA A 112 -6.53 23.25 -23.70
N GLY A 113 -6.29 22.10 -23.09
CA GLY A 113 -5.35 21.12 -23.60
C GLY A 113 -3.87 21.39 -23.30
N THR A 114 -3.53 22.28 -22.36
CA THR A 114 -2.12 22.55 -22.01
C THR A 114 -1.73 22.08 -20.62
N ILE A 115 -2.67 22.01 -19.67
CA ILE A 115 -2.38 21.56 -18.30
C ILE A 115 -2.32 20.04 -18.28
N PRO A 116 -1.22 19.43 -17.81
CA PRO A 116 -1.17 17.99 -17.60
C PRO A 116 -2.09 17.59 -16.45
N VAL A 117 -2.65 16.38 -16.52
CA VAL A 117 -3.44 15.78 -15.45
C VAL A 117 -2.97 14.37 -15.14
N VAL A 118 -3.03 14.00 -13.87
CA VAL A 118 -2.63 12.69 -13.38
C VAL A 118 -3.83 11.99 -12.73
N LEU A 119 -4.19 10.81 -13.20
CA LEU A 119 -5.03 9.89 -12.43
C LEU A 119 -4.18 9.22 -11.35
N MET A 120 -4.63 9.21 -10.12
CA MET A 120 -3.92 8.58 -9.02
C MET A 120 -4.57 7.25 -8.65
N VAL A 121 -3.78 6.17 -8.59
CA VAL A 121 -4.24 4.79 -8.36
C VAL A 121 -3.59 4.24 -7.10
N THR A 122 -4.42 3.87 -6.14
CA THR A 122 -4.03 3.38 -4.81
C THR A 122 -3.34 2.02 -4.84
N GLY A 123 -2.68 1.67 -3.75
CA GLY A 123 -2.10 0.36 -3.52
C GLY A 123 -3.13 -0.72 -3.21
N SER A 124 -2.65 -1.87 -2.73
CA SER A 124 -3.46 -3.06 -2.46
C SER A 124 -4.55 -2.82 -1.42
N GLY A 125 -5.68 -3.48 -1.62
CA GLY A 125 -6.88 -3.33 -0.78
C GLY A 125 -7.82 -2.25 -1.30
N GLN A 126 -9.01 -2.12 -0.65
CA GLN A 126 -9.97 -1.08 -0.98
C GLN A 126 -9.66 0.17 -0.17
N GLN A 127 -9.23 1.22 -0.83
CA GLN A 127 -8.77 2.45 -0.22
C GLN A 127 -9.64 3.65 -0.63
N ASN A 128 -9.67 4.66 0.23
CA ASN A 128 -10.25 5.94 -0.14
C ASN A 128 -9.31 6.72 -1.07
N ARG A 129 -9.83 7.75 -1.70
CA ARG A 129 -9.12 8.61 -2.66
C ARG A 129 -7.83 9.26 -2.14
N ASP A 130 -7.65 9.34 -0.82
CA ASP A 130 -6.48 9.93 -0.19
C ASP A 130 -5.39 8.88 0.11
N GLU A 131 -5.67 7.58 -0.18
CA GLU A 131 -4.83 6.45 0.21
C GLU A 131 -4.52 6.51 1.72
N GLU A 132 -5.57 6.71 2.53
CA GLU A 132 -5.41 6.95 3.96
C GLU A 132 -4.95 5.70 4.69
N VAL A 133 -3.71 5.75 5.18
CA VAL A 133 -3.04 4.66 5.88
C VAL A 133 -2.26 5.21 7.08
N PHE A 134 -2.42 4.62 8.26
CA PHE A 134 -1.76 5.07 9.50
C PHE A 134 -1.99 6.57 9.81
N ASP A 135 -3.19 7.08 9.53
CA ASP A 135 -3.56 8.49 9.61
C ASP A 135 -2.77 9.43 8.67
N HIS A 136 -1.96 8.90 7.77
CA HIS A 136 -1.39 9.64 6.62
C HIS A 136 -2.37 9.68 5.46
N LYS A 137 -2.24 10.74 4.63
CA LYS A 137 -3.01 10.92 3.39
C LYS A 137 -2.08 11.20 2.21
N PRO A 138 -1.29 10.20 1.78
CA PRO A 138 -0.26 10.41 0.76
C PRO A 138 -0.79 11.06 -0.51
N PHE A 139 -1.93 10.59 -1.02
CA PHE A 139 -2.49 11.12 -2.26
C PHE A 139 -3.06 12.54 -2.11
N ALA A 140 -3.55 12.92 -0.92
CA ALA A 140 -3.92 14.31 -0.68
C ALA A 140 -2.69 15.23 -0.70
N VAL A 141 -1.56 14.78 -0.12
CA VAL A 141 -0.30 15.53 -0.11
C VAL A 141 0.27 15.65 -1.52
N ILE A 142 0.33 14.57 -2.28
CA ILE A 142 0.80 14.59 -3.68
C ILE A 142 -0.09 15.50 -4.53
N ALA A 143 -1.42 15.38 -4.43
CA ALA A 143 -2.36 16.22 -5.20
C ALA A 143 -2.22 17.71 -4.87
N HIS A 144 -1.97 18.05 -3.59
CA HIS A 144 -1.66 19.42 -3.17
C HIS A 144 -0.39 19.91 -3.87
N HIS A 145 0.70 19.16 -3.77
CA HIS A 145 1.98 19.53 -4.38
C HIS A 145 1.89 19.67 -5.89
N LEU A 146 1.21 18.74 -6.56
CA LEU A 146 0.98 18.81 -8.01
C LEU A 146 0.19 20.08 -8.40
N ALA A 147 -0.88 20.40 -7.68
CA ALA A 147 -1.74 21.55 -7.97
C ALA A 147 -1.01 22.88 -7.84
N VAL A 148 -0.14 23.05 -6.82
CA VAL A 148 0.66 24.26 -6.66
C VAL A 148 1.76 24.38 -7.72
N ASN A 149 2.15 23.27 -8.34
CA ASN A 149 3.13 23.19 -9.43
C ASN A 149 2.49 23.14 -10.84
N GLY A 150 1.20 23.49 -10.97
CA GLY A 150 0.54 23.64 -12.27
C GLY A 150 0.01 22.34 -12.89
N ILE A 151 -0.05 21.24 -12.15
CA ILE A 151 -0.50 19.91 -12.59
C ILE A 151 -1.84 19.60 -11.94
N ALA A 152 -2.84 19.20 -12.74
CA ALA A 152 -4.11 18.72 -12.22
C ALA A 152 -4.03 17.24 -11.78
N SER A 153 -4.94 16.82 -10.91
CA SER A 153 -5.00 15.42 -10.50
C SER A 153 -6.44 14.95 -10.25
N LEU A 154 -6.71 13.69 -10.54
CA LEU A 154 -7.94 12.99 -10.18
C LEU A 154 -7.60 11.87 -9.19
N ARG A 155 -8.14 11.98 -7.99
CA ARG A 155 -8.13 10.93 -6.95
C ARG A 155 -9.53 10.36 -6.84
N TYR A 156 -9.67 9.06 -6.67
CA TYR A 156 -10.99 8.42 -6.55
C TYR A 156 -11.00 7.37 -5.44
N ASP A 157 -12.18 7.17 -4.86
CA ASP A 157 -12.41 6.06 -3.94
C ASP A 157 -12.51 4.77 -4.74
N ASP A 158 -11.81 3.72 -4.34
CA ASP A 158 -11.89 2.42 -4.99
C ASP A 158 -13.32 1.88 -5.00
N ARG A 159 -13.62 0.93 -5.87
CA ARG A 159 -14.93 0.28 -5.89
C ARG A 159 -15.31 -0.23 -4.50
N GLY A 160 -16.55 0.01 -4.10
CA GLY A 160 -17.09 -0.37 -2.79
C GLY A 160 -16.66 0.52 -1.63
N VAL A 161 -15.87 1.59 -1.87
CA VAL A 161 -15.40 2.53 -0.84
C VAL A 161 -16.13 3.88 -0.99
N GLY A 162 -16.43 4.50 0.14
CA GLY A 162 -17.02 5.84 0.17
C GLY A 162 -18.35 5.92 -0.59
N LYS A 163 -18.36 6.68 -1.70
CA LYS A 163 -19.51 6.79 -2.60
C LYS A 163 -19.36 5.95 -3.87
N SER A 164 -18.25 5.26 -4.05
CA SER A 164 -18.03 4.36 -5.18
C SER A 164 -18.84 3.08 -5.01
N THR A 165 -19.45 2.62 -6.09
CA THR A 165 -20.20 1.36 -6.14
C THR A 165 -19.33 0.22 -6.65
N GLY A 166 -19.93 -0.96 -6.85
CA GLY A 166 -19.29 -2.12 -7.44
C GLY A 166 -19.14 -3.27 -6.46
N SER A 167 -19.11 -4.49 -7.02
CA SER A 167 -18.90 -5.70 -6.23
C SER A 167 -17.42 -5.93 -5.95
N LEU A 168 -17.14 -6.44 -4.75
CA LEU A 168 -15.82 -6.94 -4.35
C LEU A 168 -15.69 -8.46 -4.53
N GLU A 169 -16.76 -9.10 -4.93
CA GLU A 169 -16.76 -10.54 -5.21
C GLU A 169 -15.84 -10.82 -6.40
N ARG A 170 -14.90 -11.73 -6.20
CA ARG A 170 -13.90 -12.14 -7.19
C ARG A 170 -13.05 -10.98 -7.75
N LEU A 171 -12.88 -9.94 -6.95
CA LEU A 171 -12.04 -8.80 -7.31
C LEU A 171 -10.61 -9.25 -7.60
N THR A 172 -10.00 -8.65 -8.61
CA THR A 172 -8.60 -8.84 -8.98
C THR A 172 -7.95 -7.48 -9.33
N THR A 173 -6.63 -7.45 -9.44
CA THR A 173 -5.88 -6.28 -9.96
C THR A 173 -6.38 -5.86 -11.36
N GLN A 174 -6.83 -6.83 -12.17
CA GLN A 174 -7.40 -6.52 -13.49
C GLN A 174 -8.68 -5.67 -13.42
N ASN A 175 -9.53 -5.92 -12.42
CA ASN A 175 -10.74 -5.11 -12.22
C ASN A 175 -10.37 -3.68 -11.78
N ASN A 176 -9.40 -3.54 -10.86
CA ASN A 176 -8.89 -2.23 -10.42
C ASN A 176 -8.24 -1.47 -11.60
N ARG A 177 -7.50 -2.18 -12.48
CA ARG A 177 -6.98 -1.61 -13.73
C ARG A 177 -8.09 -1.12 -14.66
N ASN A 178 -9.22 -1.85 -14.78
CA ASN A 178 -10.36 -1.45 -15.61
C ASN A 178 -11.05 -0.19 -15.05
N ASP A 179 -11.13 -0.05 -13.72
CA ASP A 179 -11.63 1.15 -13.05
C ASP A 179 -10.72 2.35 -13.32
N ALA A 180 -9.40 2.16 -13.21
CA ALA A 180 -8.43 3.20 -13.53
C ALA A 180 -8.50 3.61 -15.02
N ALA A 181 -8.69 2.65 -15.93
CA ALA A 181 -8.89 2.96 -17.35
C ALA A 181 -10.16 3.79 -17.61
N ALA A 182 -11.24 3.53 -16.87
CA ALA A 182 -12.44 4.36 -16.94
C ALA A 182 -12.18 5.80 -16.45
N GLY A 183 -11.35 5.98 -15.40
CA GLY A 183 -10.88 7.29 -14.95
C GLY A 183 -10.08 8.05 -16.02
N ILE A 184 -9.18 7.37 -16.72
CA ILE A 184 -8.44 7.94 -17.86
C ILE A 184 -9.40 8.35 -18.99
N ALA A 185 -10.35 7.46 -19.34
CA ALA A 185 -11.35 7.77 -20.37
C ALA A 185 -12.22 8.97 -19.99
N TYR A 186 -12.60 9.08 -18.71
CA TYR A 186 -13.32 10.26 -18.20
C TYR A 186 -12.49 11.54 -18.37
N LEU A 187 -11.22 11.55 -17.94
CA LEU A 187 -10.35 12.72 -18.11
C LEU A 187 -10.20 13.14 -19.57
N ARG A 188 -10.07 12.17 -20.49
CA ARG A 188 -10.03 12.44 -21.94
C ARG A 188 -11.34 13.05 -22.44
N SER A 189 -12.48 12.57 -21.97
CA SER A 189 -13.81 13.04 -22.38
C SER A 189 -14.08 14.49 -22.02
N LEU A 190 -13.41 15.02 -20.98
CA LEU A 190 -13.55 16.44 -20.58
C LEU A 190 -12.95 17.41 -21.60
N GLY A 191 -11.97 17.00 -22.40
CA GLY A 191 -11.31 17.85 -23.40
C GLY A 191 -10.60 19.08 -22.82
N LYS A 192 -10.33 19.09 -21.51
CA LYS A 192 -9.76 20.23 -20.77
C LYS A 192 -8.24 20.13 -20.62
N PHE A 193 -7.70 18.93 -20.60
CA PHE A 193 -6.31 18.64 -20.25
C PHE A 193 -5.43 18.42 -21.48
N GLY A 194 -4.15 18.64 -21.31
CA GLY A 194 -3.12 18.29 -22.27
C GLY A 194 -2.77 16.81 -22.18
N LYS A 195 -1.58 16.52 -21.66
CA LYS A 195 -1.18 15.13 -21.42
C LYS A 195 -1.91 14.56 -20.21
N ILE A 196 -2.36 13.31 -20.36
CA ILE A 196 -3.06 12.56 -19.32
C ILE A 196 -2.17 11.39 -18.90
N GLY A 197 -1.69 11.45 -17.66
CA GLY A 197 -0.86 10.41 -17.07
C GLY A 197 -1.57 9.63 -15.99
N VAL A 198 -0.88 8.63 -15.50
CA VAL A 198 -1.24 7.86 -14.30
C VAL A 198 -0.10 7.92 -13.29
N LEU A 199 -0.42 8.04 -12.00
CA LEU A 199 0.49 7.88 -10.89
C LEU A 199 -0.08 6.77 -10.01
N GLY A 200 0.67 5.68 -9.83
CA GLY A 200 0.23 4.57 -9.01
C GLY A 200 1.23 4.26 -7.91
N HIS A 201 0.73 3.93 -6.72
CA HIS A 201 1.53 3.49 -5.59
C HIS A 201 1.38 1.99 -5.37
N SER A 202 2.48 1.28 -5.10
CA SER A 202 2.45 -0.14 -4.79
C SER A 202 1.75 -0.95 -5.91
N GLU A 203 0.65 -1.68 -5.64
CA GLU A 203 -0.17 -2.32 -6.67
C GLU A 203 -0.67 -1.32 -7.72
N GLY A 204 -0.99 -0.09 -7.32
CA GLY A 204 -1.34 0.99 -8.27
C GLY A 204 -0.22 1.30 -9.26
N GLY A 205 1.05 1.14 -8.85
CA GLY A 205 2.20 1.22 -9.74
C GLY A 205 2.24 0.09 -10.77
N THR A 206 1.88 -1.13 -10.38
CA THR A 206 1.67 -2.26 -11.31
C THR A 206 0.53 -1.95 -12.29
N ILE A 207 -0.59 -1.41 -11.79
CA ILE A 207 -1.72 -0.98 -12.63
C ILE A 207 -1.27 0.12 -13.62
N ALA A 208 -0.39 1.04 -13.19
CA ALA A 208 0.17 2.05 -14.09
C ALA A 208 0.99 1.42 -15.23
N PHE A 209 1.78 0.37 -14.95
CA PHE A 209 2.48 -0.39 -16.00
C PHE A 209 1.50 -1.05 -16.98
N MET A 210 0.43 -1.69 -16.48
CA MET A 210 -0.61 -2.29 -17.32
C MET A 210 -1.27 -1.25 -18.24
N LEU A 211 -1.61 -0.06 -17.72
CA LEU A 211 -2.19 1.04 -18.50
C LEU A 211 -1.19 1.59 -19.52
N GLY A 212 0.08 1.66 -19.19
CA GLY A 212 1.16 2.04 -20.09
C GLY A 212 1.33 1.04 -21.24
N ALA A 213 1.27 -0.27 -20.95
CA ALA A 213 1.33 -1.35 -21.93
C ALA A 213 0.19 -1.29 -22.96
N ASP A 214 -0.98 -0.84 -22.53
CA ASP A 214 -2.16 -0.66 -23.40
C ASP A 214 -2.17 0.68 -24.16
N ASN A 215 -1.12 1.50 -24.02
CA ASN A 215 -1.04 2.87 -24.56
C ASN A 215 -2.23 3.75 -24.12
N ALA A 216 -2.76 3.51 -22.93
CA ALA A 216 -3.91 4.24 -22.41
C ALA A 216 -3.55 5.65 -21.91
N VAL A 217 -2.27 5.90 -21.61
CA VAL A 217 -1.76 7.13 -20.97
C VAL A 217 -0.61 7.75 -21.77
N ASP A 218 -0.41 9.06 -21.59
CA ASP A 218 0.65 9.81 -22.27
C ASP A 218 1.98 9.79 -21.48
N PHE A 219 1.95 9.44 -20.21
CA PHE A 219 3.08 9.19 -19.30
C PHE A 219 2.63 8.43 -18.06
N LEU A 220 3.54 7.84 -17.33
CA LEU A 220 3.24 7.22 -16.04
C LEU A 220 4.31 7.46 -14.98
N VAL A 221 3.86 7.52 -13.72
CA VAL A 221 4.70 7.55 -12.52
C VAL A 221 4.39 6.31 -11.69
N SER A 222 5.40 5.51 -11.37
CA SER A 222 5.29 4.32 -10.53
C SER A 222 5.99 4.57 -9.21
N LEU A 223 5.23 4.75 -8.13
CA LEU A 223 5.72 4.89 -6.77
C LEU A 223 5.79 3.52 -6.10
N ALA A 224 6.98 2.98 -5.92
CA ALA A 224 7.19 1.66 -5.33
C ALA A 224 6.31 0.58 -5.98
N GLY A 225 6.08 0.67 -7.30
CA GLY A 225 5.28 -0.29 -8.04
C GLY A 225 6.00 -1.62 -8.17
N SER A 226 5.26 -2.70 -7.96
CA SER A 226 5.77 -4.05 -8.13
C SER A 226 6.07 -4.33 -9.59
N ALA A 227 7.30 -4.69 -9.92
CA ALA A 227 7.79 -5.01 -11.26
C ALA A 227 8.23 -6.47 -11.39
N ALA A 228 8.67 -7.09 -10.29
CA ALA A 228 8.89 -8.52 -10.22
C ALA A 228 7.58 -9.29 -10.16
N LYS A 229 7.61 -10.60 -10.45
CA LYS A 229 6.43 -11.46 -10.32
C LYS A 229 5.84 -11.38 -8.91
N GLY A 230 4.52 -11.41 -8.80
CA GLY A 230 3.85 -11.30 -7.52
C GLY A 230 4.32 -12.33 -6.49
N ILE A 231 4.59 -13.56 -6.90
CA ILE A 231 5.14 -14.59 -6.02
C ILE A 231 6.53 -14.19 -5.46
N ASP A 232 7.40 -13.64 -6.29
CA ASP A 232 8.76 -13.23 -5.88
C ASP A 232 8.68 -12.04 -4.90
N VAL A 233 7.76 -11.11 -5.14
CA VAL A 233 7.50 -9.98 -4.23
C VAL A 233 7.06 -10.49 -2.85
N ILE A 234 6.11 -11.41 -2.78
CA ILE A 234 5.62 -11.96 -1.51
C ILE A 234 6.72 -12.73 -0.79
N ILE A 235 7.52 -13.51 -1.49
CA ILE A 235 8.66 -14.22 -0.89
C ILE A 235 9.69 -13.22 -0.35
N GLY A 236 10.03 -12.19 -1.12
CA GLY A 236 10.96 -11.13 -0.70
C GLY A 236 10.49 -10.38 0.55
N GLN A 237 9.22 -9.95 0.59
CA GLN A 237 8.59 -9.31 1.76
C GLN A 237 8.72 -10.18 3.02
N ASN A 238 8.35 -11.46 2.90
CA ASN A 238 8.41 -12.38 4.03
C ASN A 238 9.85 -12.61 4.50
N ALA A 239 10.80 -12.78 3.59
CA ALA A 239 12.21 -12.91 3.92
C ALA A 239 12.74 -11.68 4.68
N ALA A 240 12.41 -10.47 4.21
CA ALA A 240 12.81 -9.22 4.85
C ALA A 240 12.20 -9.07 6.25
N ALA A 241 10.89 -9.34 6.39
CA ALA A 241 10.19 -9.26 7.67
C ALA A 241 10.73 -10.26 8.70
N LEU A 242 11.01 -11.50 8.29
CA LEU A 242 11.60 -12.52 9.15
C LEU A 242 13.03 -12.15 9.56
N LYS A 243 13.80 -11.55 8.67
CA LYS A 243 15.16 -11.05 8.97
C LYS A 243 15.13 -9.96 10.04
N LEU A 244 14.23 -8.98 9.90
CA LEU A 244 14.01 -7.93 10.90
C LEU A 244 13.53 -8.49 12.25
N SER A 245 12.74 -9.57 12.20
CA SER A 245 12.27 -10.27 13.39
C SER A 245 13.34 -11.16 14.05
N GLY A 246 14.57 -11.20 13.51
CA GLY A 246 15.71 -11.92 14.10
C GLY A 246 15.76 -13.42 13.83
N PHE A 247 14.98 -13.93 12.86
CA PHE A 247 15.10 -15.33 12.45
C PHE A 247 16.42 -15.57 11.71
N SER A 248 16.96 -16.80 11.86
CA SER A 248 18.18 -17.20 11.15
C SER A 248 17.93 -17.39 9.66
N ASP A 249 18.97 -17.19 8.84
CA ASP A 249 18.89 -17.39 7.39
C ASP A 249 18.42 -18.81 7.02
N ALA A 250 18.78 -19.83 7.81
CA ALA A 250 18.32 -21.20 7.59
C ALA A 250 16.79 -21.33 7.75
N VAL A 251 16.21 -20.71 8.79
CA VAL A 251 14.75 -20.71 9.02
C VAL A 251 14.04 -19.92 7.93
N ILE A 252 14.58 -18.75 7.55
CA ILE A 252 14.03 -17.91 6.48
C ILE A 252 13.99 -18.69 5.16
N THR A 253 15.09 -19.36 4.79
CA THR A 253 15.15 -20.19 3.58
C THR A 253 14.09 -21.29 3.57
N GLN A 254 13.91 -21.99 4.69
CA GLN A 254 12.90 -23.03 4.82
C GLN A 254 11.49 -22.48 4.69
N TYR A 255 11.21 -21.35 5.31
CA TYR A 255 9.89 -20.72 5.23
C TYR A 255 9.58 -20.21 3.82
N CYS A 256 10.52 -19.53 3.16
CA CYS A 256 10.38 -19.06 1.78
C CYS A 256 10.14 -20.23 0.80
N ARG A 257 10.83 -21.35 0.99
CA ARG A 257 10.61 -22.57 0.20
C ARG A 257 9.20 -23.13 0.40
N ALA A 258 8.69 -23.14 1.64
CA ALA A 258 7.32 -23.55 1.90
C ALA A 258 6.29 -22.62 1.27
N LEU A 259 6.51 -21.29 1.36
CA LEU A 259 5.68 -20.29 0.72
C LEU A 259 5.64 -20.47 -0.81
N GLU A 260 6.79 -20.72 -1.43
CA GLU A 260 6.89 -20.94 -2.87
C GLU A 260 6.02 -22.12 -3.30
N VAL A 261 6.12 -23.26 -2.63
CA VAL A 261 5.27 -24.44 -2.91
C VAL A 261 3.79 -24.09 -2.77
N VAL A 262 3.40 -23.50 -1.65
CA VAL A 262 2.01 -23.11 -1.37
C VAL A 262 1.46 -22.18 -2.44
N HIS A 263 2.24 -21.17 -2.85
CA HIS A 263 1.80 -20.19 -3.82
C HIS A 263 1.79 -20.75 -5.25
N MET A 264 2.74 -21.60 -5.61
CA MET A 264 2.73 -22.29 -6.90
C MET A 264 1.52 -23.22 -7.04
N ASP A 265 1.19 -23.99 -5.99
CA ASP A 265 0.00 -24.85 -5.99
C ASP A 265 -1.28 -24.01 -6.13
N ARG A 266 -1.36 -22.84 -5.47
CA ARG A 266 -2.48 -21.90 -5.64
C ARG A 266 -2.60 -21.38 -7.07
N ILE A 267 -1.50 -20.91 -7.67
CA ILE A 267 -1.46 -20.46 -9.07
C ILE A 267 -1.92 -21.57 -10.01
N ASN A 268 -1.55 -22.81 -9.72
CA ASN A 268 -1.93 -23.99 -10.51
C ASN A 268 -3.37 -24.48 -10.23
N GLY A 269 -4.12 -23.80 -9.35
CA GLY A 269 -5.52 -24.12 -9.06
C GLY A 269 -5.74 -25.34 -8.17
N VAL A 270 -4.75 -25.71 -7.35
CA VAL A 270 -4.89 -26.79 -6.37
C VAL A 270 -5.93 -26.38 -5.32
N THR A 271 -6.96 -27.20 -5.17
CA THR A 271 -7.99 -27.00 -4.14
C THR A 271 -7.49 -27.53 -2.79
N ILE A 272 -7.54 -26.68 -1.75
CA ILE A 272 -7.10 -27.01 -0.41
C ILE A 272 -8.31 -26.94 0.53
N GLU A 273 -8.75 -28.09 1.05
CA GLU A 273 -9.88 -28.20 1.97
C GLU A 273 -9.47 -28.06 3.44
N ASP A 274 -8.28 -28.54 3.79
CA ASP A 274 -7.72 -28.50 5.13
C ASP A 274 -6.31 -27.89 5.09
N SER A 275 -6.20 -26.65 5.54
CA SER A 275 -4.94 -25.90 5.53
C SER A 275 -3.86 -26.50 6.42
N VAL A 276 -4.24 -27.11 7.56
CA VAL A 276 -3.29 -27.72 8.49
C VAL A 276 -2.71 -29.00 7.88
N ALA A 277 -3.57 -29.91 7.41
CA ALA A 277 -3.12 -31.16 6.78
C ALA A 277 -2.30 -30.88 5.52
N TYR A 278 -2.68 -29.85 4.73
CA TYR A 278 -1.94 -29.46 3.55
C TYR A 278 -0.54 -28.93 3.89
N VAL A 279 -0.40 -28.03 4.87
CA VAL A 279 0.90 -27.49 5.29
C VAL A 279 1.78 -28.59 5.88
N ASP A 280 1.20 -29.56 6.61
CA ASP A 280 1.91 -30.75 7.09
C ASP A 280 2.48 -31.58 5.92
N ALA A 281 1.69 -31.79 4.88
CA ALA A 281 2.11 -32.50 3.69
C ALA A 281 3.21 -31.75 2.91
N VAL A 282 3.08 -30.43 2.75
CA VAL A 282 4.11 -29.59 2.11
C VAL A 282 5.42 -29.67 2.89
N CYS A 283 5.37 -29.53 4.21
CA CYS A 283 6.58 -29.57 5.04
C CYS A 283 7.25 -30.94 5.00
N SER A 284 6.48 -32.03 5.16
CA SER A 284 7.03 -33.39 5.16
C SER A 284 7.53 -33.86 3.79
N GLY A 285 6.80 -33.49 2.72
CA GLY A 285 7.16 -33.87 1.34
C GLY A 285 8.38 -33.13 0.79
N ASN A 286 8.78 -32.03 1.41
CA ASN A 286 9.90 -31.18 0.99
C ASN A 286 11.04 -31.12 2.02
N ASP A 287 11.05 -31.93 3.05
CA ASP A 287 12.04 -31.91 4.15
C ASP A 287 12.16 -30.52 4.80
N ILE A 288 11.02 -29.82 4.97
CA ILE A 288 10.96 -28.49 5.57
C ILE A 288 10.64 -28.59 7.06
N VAL A 289 11.47 -27.94 7.89
CA VAL A 289 11.28 -27.87 9.34
C VAL A 289 11.08 -26.41 9.75
N LEU A 290 9.88 -26.07 10.23
CA LEU A 290 9.52 -24.71 10.63
C LEU A 290 9.26 -24.65 12.15
N PRO A 291 9.59 -23.52 12.80
CA PRO A 291 9.04 -23.18 14.11
C PRO A 291 7.51 -23.20 14.08
N ALA A 292 6.87 -23.60 15.19
CA ALA A 292 5.41 -23.71 15.27
C ALA A 292 4.69 -22.41 14.87
N SER A 293 5.21 -21.24 15.26
CA SER A 293 4.65 -19.94 14.90
C SER A 293 4.65 -19.68 13.38
N LEU A 294 5.71 -20.03 12.67
CA LEU A 294 5.80 -19.88 11.22
C LEU A 294 4.93 -20.90 10.49
N LYS A 295 4.80 -22.10 11.04
CA LYS A 295 3.88 -23.11 10.50
C LYS A 295 2.44 -22.63 10.60
N SER A 296 1.99 -22.13 11.76
CA SER A 296 0.65 -21.55 11.91
C SER A 296 0.41 -20.31 11.06
N ASN A 297 1.45 -19.50 10.81
CA ASN A 297 1.36 -18.40 9.87
C ASN A 297 1.10 -18.92 8.45
N LEU A 298 1.85 -19.93 7.99
CA LEU A 298 1.66 -20.55 6.69
C LEU A 298 0.26 -21.17 6.52
N GLU A 299 -0.27 -21.84 7.56
CA GLU A 299 -1.64 -22.34 7.61
C GLU A 299 -2.66 -21.23 7.42
N SER A 300 -2.46 -20.08 8.05
CA SER A 300 -3.31 -18.88 7.90
C SER A 300 -3.23 -18.30 6.49
N VAL A 301 -2.03 -18.25 5.87
CA VAL A 301 -1.83 -17.82 4.48
C VAL A 301 -2.59 -18.73 3.51
N VAL A 302 -2.57 -20.05 3.76
CA VAL A 302 -3.33 -21.00 2.95
C VAL A 302 -4.82 -20.78 3.10
N ALA A 303 -5.32 -20.59 4.30
CA ALA A 303 -6.75 -20.42 4.60
C ALA A 303 -7.33 -19.10 4.08
N SER A 304 -6.50 -18.03 3.95
CA SER A 304 -6.91 -16.69 3.52
C SER A 304 -6.91 -16.47 2.01
N ALA A 305 -6.89 -17.53 1.22
CA ALA A 305 -6.88 -17.45 -0.25
C ALA A 305 -8.09 -16.69 -0.81
N ASN A 306 -7.83 -15.76 -1.75
CA ASN A 306 -8.86 -15.08 -2.53
C ASN A 306 -8.39 -14.88 -3.99
N ASP A 307 -9.32 -14.50 -4.86
CA ASP A 307 -9.06 -14.35 -6.31
C ASP A 307 -8.02 -13.24 -6.57
N TRP A 308 -8.07 -12.13 -5.82
CA TRP A 308 -7.10 -11.05 -5.93
C TRP A 308 -5.67 -11.54 -5.68
N PHE A 309 -5.47 -12.24 -4.56
CA PHE A 309 -4.14 -12.72 -4.20
C PHE A 309 -3.60 -13.76 -5.18
N THR A 310 -4.49 -14.65 -5.67
CA THR A 310 -4.12 -15.64 -6.69
C THR A 310 -3.71 -14.96 -8.01
N TYR A 311 -4.45 -13.93 -8.43
CA TYR A 311 -4.09 -13.13 -9.60
C TYR A 311 -2.75 -12.43 -9.42
N PHE A 312 -2.58 -11.74 -8.28
CA PHE A 312 -1.35 -11.02 -7.94
C PHE A 312 -0.11 -11.93 -7.98
N LEU A 313 -0.18 -13.11 -7.35
CA LEU A 313 0.91 -14.09 -7.34
C LEU A 313 1.33 -14.53 -8.74
N GLY A 314 0.36 -14.76 -9.62
CA GLY A 314 0.59 -15.24 -10.98
C GLY A 314 0.98 -14.17 -11.99
N HIS A 315 0.75 -12.90 -11.67
CA HIS A 315 1.02 -11.79 -12.58
C HIS A 315 2.52 -11.49 -12.69
N ASP A 316 2.98 -11.26 -13.93
CA ASP A 316 4.35 -10.86 -14.25
C ASP A 316 4.35 -9.45 -14.86
N PRO A 317 4.52 -8.39 -14.07
CA PRO A 317 4.48 -7.02 -14.59
C PRO A 317 5.60 -6.72 -15.60
N SER A 318 6.69 -7.48 -15.62
CA SER A 318 7.77 -7.29 -16.60
C SER A 318 7.29 -7.42 -18.03
N GLU A 319 6.29 -8.29 -18.28
CA GLU A 319 5.69 -8.48 -19.59
C GLU A 319 4.84 -7.30 -20.06
N ASP A 320 4.30 -6.51 -19.11
CA ASP A 320 3.63 -5.25 -19.42
C ASP A 320 4.65 -4.13 -19.62
N ILE A 321 5.67 -4.04 -18.75
CA ILE A 321 6.72 -3.02 -18.84
C ILE A 321 7.41 -3.05 -20.21
N LYS A 322 7.66 -4.22 -20.79
CA LYS A 322 8.24 -4.40 -22.14
C LYS A 322 7.44 -3.76 -23.28
N LYS A 323 6.15 -3.51 -23.06
CA LYS A 323 5.24 -2.97 -24.10
C LYS A 323 5.06 -1.46 -23.97
N ILE A 324 5.55 -0.83 -22.89
CA ILE A 324 5.35 0.59 -22.62
C ILE A 324 6.13 1.42 -23.64
N THR A 325 5.45 2.39 -24.25
CA THR A 325 6.06 3.32 -25.21
C THR A 325 6.11 4.77 -24.70
N CYS A 326 5.26 5.12 -23.72
CA CYS A 326 5.24 6.45 -23.13
C CYS A 326 6.39 6.65 -22.12
N PRO A 327 6.73 7.91 -21.77
CA PRO A 327 7.67 8.19 -20.69
C PRO A 327 7.25 7.57 -19.35
N VAL A 328 8.20 7.03 -18.62
CA VAL A 328 8.04 6.40 -17.30
C VAL A 328 8.94 7.07 -16.28
N PHE A 329 8.39 7.42 -15.12
CA PHE A 329 9.17 7.74 -13.95
C PHE A 329 8.92 6.70 -12.86
N ALA A 330 9.87 5.81 -12.64
CA ALA A 330 9.80 4.75 -11.65
C ALA A 330 10.67 5.09 -10.44
N LEU A 331 10.06 5.06 -9.25
CA LEU A 331 10.64 5.48 -7.98
C LEU A 331 10.55 4.34 -6.97
N ASN A 332 11.61 4.15 -6.15
CA ASN A 332 11.52 3.25 -4.99
C ASN A 332 12.46 3.71 -3.87
N GLY A 333 12.08 3.42 -2.61
CA GLY A 333 12.91 3.66 -1.45
C GLY A 333 13.83 2.47 -1.13
N THR A 334 15.09 2.74 -0.72
CA THR A 334 16.04 1.64 -0.43
C THR A 334 15.69 0.88 0.85
N PHE A 335 14.87 1.45 1.75
CA PHE A 335 14.35 0.79 2.95
C PHE A 335 12.91 0.32 2.81
N ASP A 336 12.41 0.23 1.55
CA ASP A 336 11.13 -0.40 1.27
C ASP A 336 11.19 -1.91 1.56
N MET A 337 10.35 -2.35 2.51
CA MET A 337 10.25 -3.75 2.93
C MET A 337 9.02 -4.45 2.34
N GLN A 338 8.21 -3.75 1.54
CA GLN A 338 7.05 -4.33 0.86
C GLN A 338 7.36 -4.60 -0.61
N VAL A 339 7.83 -3.61 -1.36
CA VAL A 339 8.32 -3.77 -2.72
C VAL A 339 9.83 -3.53 -2.70
N ILE A 340 10.57 -4.59 -2.42
CA ILE A 340 12.02 -4.52 -2.18
C ILE A 340 12.72 -3.88 -3.38
N CYS A 341 13.36 -2.73 -3.15
CA CYS A 341 13.99 -1.91 -4.19
C CYS A 341 14.97 -2.71 -5.06
N LYS A 342 15.89 -3.45 -4.44
CA LYS A 342 16.91 -4.26 -5.13
C LYS A 342 16.34 -5.40 -5.98
N ASP A 343 15.08 -5.82 -5.73
CA ASP A 343 14.44 -6.92 -6.44
C ASP A 343 13.53 -6.41 -7.56
N ASN A 344 13.06 -5.16 -7.49
CA ASN A 344 12.11 -4.57 -8.45
C ASN A 344 12.77 -3.59 -9.44
N ILE A 345 13.64 -2.69 -8.96
CA ILE A 345 14.27 -1.69 -9.84
C ILE A 345 15.09 -2.31 -10.98
N PRO A 346 15.88 -3.39 -10.77
CA PRO A 346 16.57 -4.05 -11.87
C PRO A 346 15.62 -4.59 -12.94
N VAL A 347 14.47 -5.15 -12.54
CA VAL A 347 13.44 -5.65 -13.48
C VAL A 347 12.90 -4.52 -14.35
N ILE A 348 12.64 -3.34 -13.77
CA ILE A 348 12.20 -2.16 -14.54
C ILE A 348 13.28 -1.75 -15.54
N ARG A 349 14.56 -1.66 -15.09
CA ARG A 349 15.68 -1.27 -15.95
C ARG A 349 15.90 -2.21 -17.14
N GLU A 350 15.72 -3.51 -16.92
CA GLU A 350 15.93 -4.54 -17.93
C GLU A 350 14.74 -4.65 -18.90
N SER A 351 13.53 -4.36 -18.43
CA SER A 351 12.30 -4.57 -19.19
C SER A 351 11.81 -3.32 -19.94
N LEU A 352 12.06 -2.13 -19.37
CA LEU A 352 11.55 -0.87 -19.94
C LEU A 352 12.27 -0.53 -21.26
N PRO A 353 11.51 -0.33 -22.36
CA PRO A 353 12.11 0.16 -23.61
C PRO A 353 12.79 1.52 -23.43
N GLU A 354 13.84 1.75 -24.20
CA GLU A 354 14.55 3.03 -24.18
C GLU A 354 13.60 4.18 -24.54
N ASN A 355 13.53 5.16 -23.66
CA ASN A 355 12.82 6.41 -23.88
C ASN A 355 13.61 7.54 -23.19
N PRO A 356 14.07 8.58 -23.92
CA PRO A 356 14.93 9.63 -23.36
C PRO A 356 14.28 10.44 -22.26
N SER A 357 12.96 10.42 -22.15
CA SER A 357 12.20 11.09 -21.09
C SER A 357 11.92 10.19 -19.90
N SER A 358 12.21 8.88 -19.98
CA SER A 358 12.04 7.97 -18.84
C SER A 358 13.17 8.13 -17.83
N GLN A 359 12.82 7.98 -16.54
CA GLN A 359 13.75 8.03 -15.43
C GLN A 359 13.45 6.92 -14.44
N ILE A 360 14.48 6.40 -13.79
CA ILE A 360 14.39 5.42 -12.70
C ILE A 360 15.25 5.94 -11.56
N LYS A 361 14.64 6.21 -10.40
CA LYS A 361 15.33 6.79 -9.25
C LYS A 361 15.11 5.96 -7.98
N GLU A 362 16.20 5.68 -7.28
CA GLU A 362 16.21 5.07 -5.96
C GLU A 362 16.46 6.15 -4.92
N TYR A 363 15.71 6.13 -3.81
CA TYR A 363 15.84 7.11 -2.73
C TYR A 363 16.40 6.43 -1.49
N GLU A 364 17.56 6.89 -1.06
CA GLU A 364 18.23 6.37 0.12
C GLU A 364 17.40 6.58 1.39
N SER A 365 17.29 5.52 2.20
CA SER A 365 16.62 5.56 3.51
C SER A 365 15.15 5.95 3.49
N LEU A 366 14.45 5.82 2.37
CA LEU A 366 13.01 5.95 2.29
C LEU A 366 12.33 4.57 2.36
N ASN A 367 11.21 4.50 3.09
CA ASN A 367 10.37 3.31 3.20
C ASN A 367 9.33 3.21 2.06
N HIS A 368 8.39 2.29 2.16
CA HIS A 368 7.35 2.06 1.15
C HIS A 368 6.44 3.27 0.90
N LEU A 369 6.20 4.11 1.90
CA LEU A 369 5.45 5.37 1.78
C LEU A 369 6.34 6.57 1.40
N PHE A 370 7.60 6.32 1.08
CA PHE A 370 8.60 7.37 0.82
C PHE A 370 8.83 8.32 2.00
N GLN A 371 8.72 7.81 3.23
CA GLN A 371 9.07 8.52 4.45
C GLN A 371 10.54 8.26 4.79
N HIS A 372 11.26 9.27 5.27
CA HIS A 372 12.61 9.08 5.82
C HIS A 372 12.56 8.20 7.07
N CYS A 373 13.35 7.14 7.06
CA CYS A 373 13.37 6.17 8.14
C CYS A 373 14.76 5.58 8.39
N THR A 374 14.85 4.76 9.40
CA THR A 374 15.96 3.85 9.67
C THR A 374 15.49 2.42 9.43
N ILE A 375 16.42 1.48 9.34
CA ILE A 375 16.06 0.07 9.21
C ILE A 375 15.22 -0.46 10.40
N GLN A 376 15.34 0.17 11.59
CA GLN A 376 14.61 -0.22 12.78
C GLN A 376 13.16 0.25 12.80
N ASN A 377 12.81 1.35 12.09
CA ASN A 377 11.47 1.91 12.08
C ASN A 377 10.82 1.99 10.69
N CYS A 378 11.43 1.41 9.66
CA CYS A 378 10.93 1.47 8.28
C CYS A 378 9.53 0.86 8.09
N LEU A 379 9.08 -0.02 8.97
CA LEU A 379 7.72 -0.58 9.02
C LEU A 379 6.80 0.14 10.03
N LEU A 380 7.30 1.09 10.79
CA LEU A 380 6.55 1.82 11.81
C LEU A 380 5.97 3.13 11.24
N TYR A 381 5.30 3.04 10.10
CA TYR A 381 4.78 4.19 9.33
C TYR A 381 4.03 5.21 10.19
N GLY A 382 3.16 4.74 11.10
CA GLY A 382 2.34 5.60 11.95
C GLY A 382 3.14 6.45 12.96
N THR A 383 4.38 6.07 13.28
CA THR A 383 5.25 6.81 14.21
C THR A 383 6.03 7.94 13.54
N ILE A 384 6.10 7.94 12.22
CA ILE A 384 6.80 8.94 11.43
C ILE A 384 5.82 10.08 11.14
N GLU A 385 6.19 11.33 11.42
CA GLU A 385 5.32 12.50 11.16
C GLU A 385 5.25 12.86 9.66
N GLU A 386 6.35 12.65 8.94
CA GLU A 386 6.44 12.85 7.50
C GLU A 386 5.50 11.90 6.76
N THR A 387 4.68 12.42 5.85
CA THR A 387 3.79 11.60 5.02
C THR A 387 4.52 11.10 3.76
N ILE A 388 5.30 11.97 3.13
CA ILE A 388 6.12 11.67 1.96
C ILE A 388 7.26 12.68 1.87
N SER A 389 8.46 12.23 1.48
CA SER A 389 9.63 13.07 1.31
C SER A 389 9.37 14.22 0.33
N GLU A 390 9.77 15.43 0.72
CA GLU A 390 9.67 16.62 -0.14
C GLU A 390 10.46 16.45 -1.44
N GLU A 391 11.63 15.81 -1.39
CA GLU A 391 12.44 15.51 -2.58
C GLU A 391 11.65 14.67 -3.60
N VAL A 392 10.89 13.69 -3.14
CA VAL A 392 10.04 12.84 -4.01
C VAL A 392 8.94 13.68 -4.66
N LEU A 393 8.29 14.54 -3.90
CA LEU A 393 7.24 15.44 -4.40
C LEU A 393 7.77 16.40 -5.46
N GLU A 394 8.94 17.01 -5.21
CA GLU A 394 9.60 17.93 -6.13
C GLU A 394 10.00 17.23 -7.43
N ASP A 395 10.61 16.04 -7.34
CA ASP A 395 11.03 15.28 -8.51
C ASP A 395 9.84 14.87 -9.40
N ILE A 396 8.73 14.42 -8.80
CA ILE A 396 7.52 14.04 -9.54
C ILE A 396 6.99 15.25 -10.33
N SER A 397 6.82 16.39 -9.67
CA SER A 397 6.27 17.59 -10.33
C SER A 397 7.21 18.16 -11.37
N ALA A 398 8.51 18.19 -11.10
CA ALA A 398 9.52 18.64 -12.04
C ALA A 398 9.58 17.74 -13.29
N TRP A 399 9.55 16.40 -13.09
CA TRP A 399 9.57 15.45 -14.20
C TRP A 399 8.32 15.56 -15.07
N ILE A 400 7.10 15.63 -14.49
CA ILE A 400 5.86 15.78 -15.25
C ILE A 400 5.90 17.07 -16.07
N ASN A 401 6.36 18.19 -15.50
CA ASN A 401 6.49 19.46 -16.20
C ASN A 401 7.57 19.46 -17.29
N SER A 402 8.54 18.54 -17.24
CA SER A 402 9.59 18.40 -18.26
C SER A 402 9.15 17.60 -19.49
N ILE A 403 8.11 16.80 -19.40
CA ILE A 403 7.61 15.96 -20.50
C ILE A 403 6.97 16.88 -21.55
N LYS A 404 7.56 16.93 -22.73
CA LYS A 404 7.10 17.76 -23.85
C LYS A 404 6.10 17.04 -24.74
#